data_52359e0d127a88a1fa3885c14f0b8e50
#
_entry.id   52359e0d127a88a1fa3885c14f0b8e50
#
_cell.length_a   1.000
_cell.length_b   1.000
_cell.length_c   1.000
_cell.angle_alpha   90.00
_cell.angle_beta   90.00
_cell.angle_gamma   90.00
#
_symmetry.space_group_name_H-M   'P 1'
#
loop_
_entity.id
_entity.type
_entity.pdbx_description
1 polymer ?
#
loop_
_entity_poly.entity_id
_entity_poly.type
_entity_poly.pdbx_seq_one_letter_code
_entity_poly.pdbx_strand_id
1 'polypeptide(L)'
;YLVLLSLLQRKDNISDPTYWHPTLNLNKLSAGLSPNLVPDSATAQLDVRFTEYDDPKILYDELRRSISGSLGIVSEAPVFESLPSPWRNLLFRVTGASAAKGHGGSGAHHFSQLGLSGVAWGADGDDSRHSMSEHLNISSLRPVYEGLVRMVNAAFDYKKENAG
;
A
#
# COMPACT_ATOMS: atom_id res chain seq x y z
N TYR A 1 3.07 20.45 8.12
CA TYR A 1 3.30 19.41 7.11
C TYR A 1 4.76 18.98 7.04
N LEU A 2 5.71 19.92 6.83
CA LEU A 2 7.15 19.61 6.78
C LEU A 2 7.67 18.95 8.07
N VAL A 3 7.19 19.40 9.24
CA VAL A 3 7.52 18.78 10.53
C VAL A 3 6.99 17.34 10.61
N LEU A 4 5.76 17.11 10.16
CA LEU A 4 5.16 15.77 10.13
C LEU A 4 5.91 14.84 9.16
N LEU A 5 6.28 15.35 7.99
CA LEU A 5 7.12 14.59 7.05
C LEU A 5 8.47 14.22 7.65
N SER A 6 9.12 15.14 8.38
CA SER A 6 10.43 14.89 9.00
C SER A 6 10.38 13.84 10.12
N LEU A 7 9.23 13.69 10.77
CA LEU A 7 9.03 12.66 11.81
C LEU A 7 8.88 11.26 11.21
N LEU A 8 8.19 11.16 10.06
CA LEU A 8 7.95 9.89 9.39
C LEU A 8 9.13 9.47 8.50
N GLN A 9 9.87 10.43 7.97
CA GLN A 9 11.12 10.18 7.28
C GLN A 9 12.21 9.91 8.32
N ARG A 10 12.37 8.66 8.74
CA ARG A 10 13.54 8.26 9.53
C ARG A 10 14.78 8.70 8.78
N LYS A 11 15.59 9.51 9.45
CA LYS A 11 16.70 10.28 8.88
C LYS A 11 17.78 9.47 8.15
N ASP A 12 17.73 8.16 8.23
CA ASP A 12 18.91 7.35 7.94
C ASP A 12 19.06 6.91 6.48
N ASN A 13 18.01 7.02 5.62
CA ASN A 13 18.13 6.56 4.23
C ASN A 13 17.15 7.20 3.22
N ILE A 14 16.89 8.49 3.32
CA ILE A 14 15.99 9.19 2.38
C ILE A 14 16.51 9.16 0.93
N SER A 15 17.79 8.91 0.72
CA SER A 15 18.43 8.83 -0.60
C SER A 15 18.41 7.43 -1.21
N ASP A 16 17.99 6.39 -0.47
CA ASP A 16 17.90 5.04 -0.98
C ASP A 16 16.47 4.76 -1.48
N PRO A 17 16.25 4.65 -2.81
CA PRO A 17 14.93 4.36 -3.37
C PRO A 17 14.42 2.96 -3.01
N THR A 18 15.28 2.09 -2.48
CA THR A 18 14.90 0.75 -2.03
C THR A 18 14.49 0.72 -0.56
N TYR A 19 14.66 1.83 0.15
CA TYR A 19 14.35 1.92 1.56
C TYR A 19 12.84 1.86 1.81
N TRP A 20 12.44 0.83 2.55
CA TRP A 20 11.05 0.58 2.93
C TRP A 20 10.71 1.33 4.21
N HIS A 21 9.93 2.41 4.12
CA HIS A 21 9.66 3.35 5.22
C HIS A 21 8.19 3.81 5.22
N PRO A 22 7.68 4.33 6.35
CA PRO A 22 6.36 4.94 6.39
C PRO A 22 6.27 6.16 5.47
N THR A 23 5.09 6.38 4.91
CA THR A 23 4.80 7.56 4.10
C THR A 23 3.64 8.35 4.66
N LEU A 24 3.65 9.66 4.43
CA LEU A 24 2.59 10.59 4.82
C LEU A 24 2.16 11.41 3.62
N ASN A 25 0.85 11.46 3.38
CA ASN A 25 0.27 12.34 2.39
C ASN A 25 -0.82 13.23 3.01
N LEU A 26 -0.83 14.53 2.63
CA LEU A 26 -1.90 15.46 2.98
C LEU A 26 -2.97 15.40 1.88
N ASN A 27 -4.07 14.70 2.15
CA ASN A 27 -5.11 14.47 1.16
C ASN A 27 -6.11 15.62 1.07
N LYS A 28 -6.38 16.27 2.20
CA LYS A 28 -7.34 17.37 2.26
C LYS A 28 -6.91 18.40 3.29
N LEU A 29 -7.09 19.67 2.95
CA LEU A 29 -6.95 20.79 3.87
C LEU A 29 -8.12 21.75 3.65
N SER A 30 -8.79 22.15 4.71
CA SER A 30 -9.91 23.10 4.68
C SER A 30 -9.77 24.08 5.82
N ALA A 31 -9.88 25.37 5.51
CA ALA A 31 -9.85 26.45 6.50
C ALA A 31 -10.57 27.69 5.96
N GLY A 32 -11.11 28.50 6.86
CA GLY A 32 -11.72 29.79 6.56
C GLY A 32 -13.14 29.70 6.01
N LEU A 33 -13.89 30.79 6.18
CA LEU A 33 -15.28 30.96 5.76
C LEU A 33 -15.45 32.09 4.76
N SER A 34 -14.53 33.06 4.75
CA SER A 34 -14.62 34.27 3.92
C SER A 34 -13.21 34.80 3.58
N PRO A 35 -13.03 35.42 2.39
CA PRO A 35 -11.73 35.95 1.97
C PRO A 35 -11.13 37.02 2.88
N ASN A 36 -11.96 37.73 3.62
CA ASN A 36 -11.57 38.84 4.49
C ASN A 36 -11.56 38.48 5.98
N LEU A 37 -11.68 37.18 6.31
CA LEU A 37 -11.66 36.66 7.68
C LEU A 37 -10.48 35.73 7.88
N VAL A 38 -9.68 36.00 8.90
CA VAL A 38 -8.62 35.05 9.30
C VAL A 38 -9.28 33.78 9.87
N PRO A 39 -8.95 32.58 9.38
CA PRO A 39 -9.53 31.36 9.89
C PRO A 39 -9.21 31.14 11.36
N ASP A 40 -10.22 30.84 12.15
CA ASP A 40 -10.13 30.43 13.56
C ASP A 40 -9.86 28.94 13.71
N SER A 41 -10.13 28.17 12.65
CA SER A 41 -9.97 26.72 12.63
C SER A 41 -9.54 26.22 11.26
N ALA A 42 -8.87 25.08 11.24
CA ALA A 42 -8.49 24.35 10.05
C ALA A 42 -8.64 22.84 10.29
N THR A 43 -9.06 22.12 9.25
CA THR A 43 -9.14 20.66 9.27
C THR A 43 -8.25 20.08 8.18
N ALA A 44 -7.43 19.09 8.53
CA ALA A 44 -6.59 18.36 7.59
C ALA A 44 -6.91 16.87 7.66
N GLN A 45 -6.84 16.19 6.52
CA GLN A 45 -6.92 14.75 6.43
C GLN A 45 -5.60 14.22 5.86
N LEU A 46 -5.01 13.30 6.61
CA LEU A 46 -3.73 12.69 6.29
C LEU A 46 -3.94 11.21 5.96
N ASP A 47 -3.23 10.70 4.96
CA ASP A 47 -3.02 9.27 4.70
C ASP A 47 -1.62 8.91 5.21
N VAL A 48 -1.55 8.03 6.20
CA VAL A 48 -0.30 7.53 6.77
C VAL A 48 -0.20 6.06 6.41
N ARG A 49 0.83 5.69 5.68
CA ARG A 49 1.11 4.29 5.34
C ARG A 49 2.35 3.85 6.09
N PHE A 50 2.22 2.80 6.83
CA PHE A 50 3.28 2.23 7.66
C PHE A 50 3.66 0.84 7.13
N THR A 51 4.83 0.38 7.57
CA THR A 51 5.40 -0.91 7.16
C THR A 51 5.18 -1.95 8.26
N GLU A 52 5.53 -3.19 7.98
CA GLU A 52 5.51 -4.29 8.95
C GLU A 52 6.50 -4.11 10.14
N TYR A 53 7.41 -3.13 10.01
CA TYR A 53 8.39 -2.81 11.06
C TYR A 53 7.94 -1.64 11.95
N ASP A 54 6.83 -1.00 11.63
CA ASP A 54 6.32 0.16 12.34
C ASP A 54 5.18 -0.23 13.25
N ASP A 55 5.16 0.34 14.46
CA ASP A 55 4.00 0.27 15.34
C ASP A 55 3.09 1.49 15.06
N PRO A 56 1.86 1.28 14.51
CA PRO A 56 0.96 2.37 14.19
C PRO A 56 0.58 3.20 15.43
N LYS A 57 0.60 2.63 16.63
CA LYS A 57 0.36 3.36 17.86
C LYS A 57 1.48 4.35 18.18
N ILE A 58 2.73 3.95 17.97
CA ILE A 58 3.89 4.84 18.15
C ILE A 58 3.81 5.99 17.14
N LEU A 59 3.52 5.69 15.87
CA LEU A 59 3.35 6.72 14.83
C LEU A 59 2.21 7.70 15.19
N TYR A 60 1.08 7.19 15.66
CA TYR A 60 -0.02 8.03 16.12
C TYR A 60 0.38 8.95 17.28
N ASP A 61 1.07 8.42 18.28
CA ASP A 61 1.51 9.18 19.46
C ASP A 61 2.54 10.26 19.10
N GLU A 62 3.42 9.99 18.14
CA GLU A 62 4.38 10.97 17.61
C GLU A 62 3.66 12.09 16.86
N LEU A 63 2.71 11.76 15.97
CA LEU A 63 1.89 12.74 15.27
C LEU A 63 1.09 13.58 16.26
N ARG A 64 0.46 12.94 17.24
CA ARG A 64 -0.34 13.62 18.27
C ARG A 64 0.45 14.61 19.09
N ARG A 65 1.69 14.28 19.45
CA ARG A 65 2.61 15.20 20.17
C ARG A 65 3.10 16.37 19.32
N SER A 66 3.11 16.21 18.00
CA SER A 66 3.64 17.19 17.06
C SER A 66 2.63 18.25 16.63
N ILE A 67 1.36 18.12 17.02
CA ILE A 67 0.27 19.05 16.65
C ILE A 67 -0.34 19.69 17.88
N SER A 68 -0.75 20.96 17.74
CA SER A 68 -1.44 21.70 18.80
C SER A 68 -2.94 21.43 18.85
N GLY A 69 -3.51 20.85 17.77
CA GLY A 69 -4.93 20.55 17.64
C GLY A 69 -5.35 19.18 18.16
N SER A 70 -6.50 18.71 17.73
CA SER A 70 -6.99 17.34 17.96
C SER A 70 -6.58 16.44 16.80
N LEU A 71 -6.24 15.18 17.09
CA LEU A 71 -5.99 14.13 16.12
C LEU A 71 -6.97 12.99 16.38
N GLY A 72 -7.64 12.52 15.33
CA GLY A 72 -8.51 11.34 15.38
C GLY A 72 -8.20 10.39 14.22
N ILE A 73 -8.42 9.10 14.43
CA ILE A 73 -8.33 8.08 13.41
C ILE A 73 -9.68 7.98 12.72
N VAL A 74 -9.70 8.16 11.39
CA VAL A 74 -10.91 8.00 10.56
C VAL A 74 -11.08 6.55 10.15
N SER A 75 -9.97 5.91 9.77
CA SER A 75 -9.94 4.49 9.43
C SER A 75 -8.53 3.94 9.63
N GLU A 76 -8.44 2.66 9.92
CA GLU A 76 -7.18 1.94 10.05
C GLU A 76 -7.31 0.58 9.38
N ALA A 77 -6.26 0.16 8.69
CA ALA A 77 -6.15 -1.17 8.13
C ALA A 77 -4.77 -1.76 8.47
N PRO A 78 -4.70 -3.06 8.77
CA PRO A 78 -3.41 -3.72 9.03
C PRO A 78 -2.56 -3.76 7.77
N VAL A 79 -1.25 -3.88 7.95
CA VAL A 79 -0.32 -4.19 6.84
C VAL A 79 -0.71 -5.53 6.23
N PHE A 80 -0.78 -5.56 4.90
CA PHE A 80 -0.98 -6.80 4.18
C PHE A 80 0.35 -7.48 3.90
N GLU A 81 0.48 -8.69 4.39
CA GLU A 81 1.60 -9.59 4.06
C GLU A 81 1.09 -10.81 3.29
N SER A 82 1.72 -11.07 2.16
CA SER A 82 1.49 -12.32 1.43
C SER A 82 2.21 -13.46 2.12
N LEU A 83 1.49 -14.23 2.91
CA LEU A 83 2.03 -15.40 3.60
C LEU A 83 2.49 -16.48 2.59
N PRO A 84 3.49 -17.30 2.95
CA PRO A 84 3.87 -18.47 2.16
C PRO A 84 2.66 -19.38 1.90
N SER A 85 2.46 -19.76 0.63
CA SER A 85 1.40 -20.70 0.27
C SER A 85 1.79 -21.47 -1.00
N PRO A 86 1.24 -22.69 -1.22
CA PRO A 86 1.44 -23.41 -2.45
C PRO A 86 1.06 -22.61 -3.70
N TRP A 87 0.00 -21.82 -3.60
CA TRP A 87 -0.51 -20.98 -4.70
C TRP A 87 0.43 -19.84 -5.04
N ARG A 88 1.03 -19.17 -4.04
CA ARG A 88 2.05 -18.17 -4.27
C ARG A 88 3.30 -18.76 -4.94
N ASN A 89 3.76 -19.90 -4.48
CA ASN A 89 4.90 -20.60 -5.06
C ASN A 89 4.59 -21.06 -6.50
N LEU A 90 3.37 -21.52 -6.75
CA LEU A 90 2.91 -21.87 -8.08
C LEU A 90 2.92 -20.66 -9.02
N LEU A 91 2.40 -19.51 -8.57
CA LEU A 91 2.42 -18.26 -9.33
C LEU A 91 3.86 -17.88 -9.74
N PHE A 92 4.78 -17.84 -8.78
CA PHE A 92 6.18 -17.52 -9.07
C PHE A 92 6.80 -18.47 -10.11
N ARG A 93 6.56 -19.75 -9.95
CA ARG A 93 7.07 -20.78 -10.87
C ARG A 93 6.55 -20.63 -12.29
N VAL A 94 5.26 -20.36 -12.47
CA VAL A 94 4.64 -20.36 -13.81
C VAL A 94 4.73 -19.01 -14.52
N THR A 95 4.94 -17.92 -13.78
CA THR A 95 5.01 -16.56 -14.35
C THR A 95 6.41 -15.99 -14.37
N GLY A 96 7.31 -16.50 -13.53
CA GLY A 96 8.63 -15.89 -13.30
C GLY A 96 8.56 -14.61 -12.44
N ALA A 97 7.41 -14.29 -11.87
CA ALA A 97 7.25 -13.13 -10.98
C ALA A 97 8.11 -13.28 -9.72
N SER A 98 8.57 -12.17 -9.19
CA SER A 98 9.27 -12.06 -7.91
C SER A 98 8.43 -11.28 -6.92
N ALA A 99 8.68 -11.50 -5.62
CA ALA A 99 8.03 -10.73 -4.57
C ALA A 99 8.58 -9.29 -4.55
N ALA A 100 7.68 -8.34 -4.37
CA ALA A 100 8.01 -6.93 -4.17
C ALA A 100 7.17 -6.36 -3.03
N LYS A 101 7.62 -5.26 -2.47
CA LYS A 101 6.88 -4.44 -1.51
C LYS A 101 6.31 -3.21 -2.20
N GLY A 102 5.21 -2.68 -1.69
CA GLY A 102 4.61 -1.47 -2.23
C GLY A 102 3.65 -0.82 -1.23
N HIS A 103 3.60 0.51 -1.23
CA HIS A 103 2.68 1.28 -0.39
C HIS A 103 1.23 1.29 -0.91
N GLY A 104 0.97 0.62 -2.04
CA GLY A 104 -0.36 0.54 -2.62
C GLY A 104 -1.32 -0.27 -1.75
N GLY A 105 -2.51 0.26 -1.50
CA GLY A 105 -3.61 -0.53 -0.95
C GLY A 105 -4.03 -1.62 -1.94
N SER A 106 -4.30 -2.82 -1.44
CA SER A 106 -4.81 -3.93 -2.24
C SER A 106 -6.01 -4.58 -1.54
N GLY A 107 -7.03 -4.95 -2.29
CA GLY A 107 -8.14 -5.76 -1.77
C GLY A 107 -7.70 -7.10 -1.15
N ALA A 108 -6.46 -7.52 -1.38
CA ALA A 108 -5.88 -8.72 -0.79
C ALA A 108 -5.80 -8.67 0.75
N HIS A 109 -5.78 -7.49 1.38
CA HIS A 109 -5.81 -7.36 2.84
C HIS A 109 -7.08 -7.94 3.46
N HIS A 110 -8.21 -7.91 2.76
CA HIS A 110 -9.46 -8.54 3.25
C HIS A 110 -9.32 -10.06 3.37
N PHE A 111 -8.57 -10.70 2.46
CA PHE A 111 -8.30 -12.13 2.54
C PHE A 111 -7.40 -12.47 3.72
N SER A 112 -6.38 -11.65 3.99
CA SER A 112 -5.49 -11.86 5.14
C SER A 112 -6.21 -11.75 6.48
N GLN A 113 -7.19 -10.86 6.60
CA GLN A 113 -8.06 -10.76 7.79
C GLN A 113 -8.88 -12.04 8.04
N LEU A 114 -9.13 -12.82 7.00
CA LEU A 114 -9.80 -14.14 7.08
C LEU A 114 -8.80 -15.30 7.23
N GLY A 115 -7.52 -15.03 7.45
CA GLY A 115 -6.48 -16.05 7.52
C GLY A 115 -6.12 -16.68 6.16
N LEU A 116 -6.56 -16.09 5.05
CA LEU A 116 -6.28 -16.57 3.70
C LEU A 116 -5.05 -15.87 3.13
N SER A 117 -4.16 -16.65 2.52
CA SER A 117 -3.02 -16.09 1.77
C SER A 117 -3.50 -15.50 0.45
N GLY A 118 -3.05 -14.29 0.15
CA GLY A 118 -3.34 -13.59 -1.09
C GLY A 118 -2.09 -12.98 -1.72
N VAL A 119 -2.16 -12.67 -3.00
CA VAL A 119 -1.12 -11.98 -3.77
C VAL A 119 -1.79 -10.91 -4.62
N ALA A 120 -1.24 -9.70 -4.62
CA ALA A 120 -1.53 -8.70 -5.65
C ALA A 120 -0.50 -8.85 -6.77
N TRP A 121 -0.97 -9.14 -7.97
CA TRP A 121 -0.13 -9.31 -9.15
C TRP A 121 -0.88 -8.76 -10.36
N GLY A 122 -0.17 -8.08 -11.26
CA GLY A 122 -0.83 -7.42 -12.38
C GLY A 122 0.15 -6.82 -13.38
N ALA A 123 -0.40 -5.99 -14.27
CA ALA A 123 0.34 -5.27 -15.30
C ALA A 123 1.24 -4.17 -14.70
N ASP A 124 2.30 -3.82 -15.44
CA ASP A 124 3.23 -2.79 -15.03
C ASP A 124 2.58 -1.40 -15.19
N GLY A 125 2.61 -0.65 -14.12
CA GLY A 125 2.34 0.78 -14.08
C GLY A 125 3.59 1.52 -13.63
N ASP A 126 3.46 2.83 -13.55
CA ASP A 126 4.44 3.70 -12.92
C ASP A 126 3.87 4.32 -11.63
N ASP A 127 4.55 5.35 -11.12
CA ASP A 127 4.11 6.07 -9.93
C ASP A 127 2.94 7.05 -10.20
N SER A 128 2.34 7.02 -11.38
CA SER A 128 1.19 7.86 -11.76
C SER A 128 -0.14 7.45 -11.13
N ARG A 129 -0.18 6.35 -10.40
CA ARG A 129 -1.39 5.84 -9.73
C ARG A 129 -2.08 6.91 -8.91
N HIS A 130 -3.41 7.01 -9.07
CA HIS A 130 -4.27 8.01 -8.43
C HIS A 130 -4.01 9.47 -8.87
N SER A 131 -3.28 9.70 -9.96
CA SER A 131 -3.12 11.00 -10.59
C SER A 131 -4.03 11.16 -11.81
N MET A 132 -4.17 12.40 -12.32
CA MET A 132 -4.92 12.68 -13.56
C MET A 132 -4.24 12.10 -14.81
N SER A 133 -2.97 11.72 -14.70
CA SER A 133 -2.19 11.10 -15.77
C SER A 133 -1.99 9.59 -15.54
N GLU A 134 -2.79 8.97 -14.70
CA GLU A 134 -2.68 7.54 -14.41
C GLU A 134 -2.72 6.71 -15.70
N HIS A 135 -1.75 5.85 -15.86
CA HIS A 135 -1.63 4.98 -17.02
C HIS A 135 -0.91 3.67 -16.68
N LEU A 136 -0.99 2.72 -17.59
CA LEU A 136 -0.27 1.46 -17.51
C LEU A 136 0.47 1.19 -18.83
N ASN A 137 1.48 0.34 -18.76
CA ASN A 137 2.20 -0.13 -19.94
C ASN A 137 1.37 -1.22 -20.64
N ILE A 138 0.79 -0.89 -21.79
CA ILE A 138 -0.07 -1.82 -22.56
C ILE A 138 0.69 -3.09 -22.95
N SER A 139 2.01 -3.02 -23.22
CA SER A 139 2.81 -4.21 -23.55
C SER A 139 2.91 -5.22 -22.42
N SER A 140 2.68 -4.81 -21.17
CA SER A 140 2.67 -5.71 -20.00
C SER A 140 1.36 -6.50 -19.84
N LEU A 141 0.27 -6.11 -20.51
CA LEU A 141 -1.02 -6.80 -20.38
C LEU A 141 -1.00 -8.22 -20.92
N ARG A 142 -0.34 -8.43 -22.07
CA ARG A 142 -0.27 -9.75 -22.67
C ARG A 142 0.49 -10.76 -21.83
N PRO A 143 1.69 -10.47 -21.29
CA PRO A 143 2.40 -11.34 -20.35
C PRO A 143 1.56 -11.68 -19.11
N VAL A 144 0.80 -10.70 -18.55
CA VAL A 144 -0.09 -10.93 -17.42
C VAL A 144 -1.22 -11.89 -17.77
N TYR A 145 -1.89 -11.70 -18.91
CA TYR A 145 -2.92 -12.59 -19.39
C TYR A 145 -2.41 -14.02 -19.58
N GLU A 146 -1.30 -14.19 -20.30
CA GLU A 146 -0.68 -15.48 -20.53
C GLU A 146 -0.24 -16.16 -19.22
N GLY A 147 0.30 -15.36 -18.27
CA GLY A 147 0.65 -15.81 -16.93
C GLY A 147 -0.57 -16.29 -16.14
N LEU A 148 -1.69 -15.57 -16.23
CA LEU A 148 -2.95 -15.94 -15.58
C LEU A 148 -3.48 -17.28 -16.15
N VAL A 149 -3.46 -17.44 -17.47
CA VAL A 149 -3.86 -18.70 -18.12
C VAL A 149 -3.00 -19.87 -17.65
N ARG A 150 -1.66 -19.69 -17.61
CA ARG A 150 -0.75 -20.72 -17.08
C ARG A 150 -1.04 -21.01 -15.61
N MET A 151 -1.29 -20.01 -14.79
CA MET A 151 -1.59 -20.18 -13.36
C MET A 151 -2.87 -20.98 -13.14
N VAL A 152 -3.95 -20.66 -13.89
CA VAL A 152 -5.23 -21.37 -13.80
C VAL A 152 -5.05 -22.84 -14.19
N ASN A 153 -4.40 -23.13 -15.32
CA ASN A 153 -4.17 -24.51 -15.77
C ASN A 153 -3.33 -25.29 -14.74
N ALA A 154 -2.23 -24.71 -14.28
CA ALA A 154 -1.37 -25.35 -13.26
C ALA A 154 -2.08 -25.57 -11.92
N ALA A 155 -3.05 -24.71 -11.56
CA ALA A 155 -3.86 -24.89 -10.36
C ALA A 155 -4.83 -26.08 -10.47
N PHE A 156 -5.40 -26.32 -11.66
CA PHE A 156 -6.22 -27.52 -11.90
C PHE A 156 -5.39 -28.79 -11.83
N ASP A 157 -4.20 -28.80 -12.42
CA ASP A 157 -3.31 -29.98 -12.38
C ASP A 157 -2.84 -30.26 -10.94
N TYR A 158 -2.43 -29.21 -10.21
CA TYR A 158 -2.06 -29.34 -8.79
C TYR A 158 -3.17 -29.96 -7.93
N LYS A 159 -4.43 -29.58 -8.17
CA LYS A 159 -5.58 -30.16 -7.46
C LYS A 159 -5.76 -31.65 -7.78
N LYS A 160 -5.59 -32.04 -9.04
CA LYS A 160 -5.70 -33.46 -9.44
C LYS A 160 -4.65 -34.32 -8.77
N GLU A 161 -3.41 -33.83 -8.70
CA GLU A 161 -2.28 -34.54 -8.08
C GLU A 161 -2.40 -34.70 -6.56
N ASN A 162 -3.12 -33.77 -5.88
CA ASN A 162 -3.23 -33.74 -4.42
C ASN A 162 -4.65 -34.06 -3.90
N ALA A 163 -5.53 -34.59 -4.75
CA ALA A 163 -6.90 -34.97 -4.38
C ALA A 163 -7.06 -36.48 -4.07
N GLY A 164 -5.92 -37.19 -3.85
CA GLY A 164 -5.85 -38.61 -3.51
C GLY A 164 -5.71 -38.88 -2.02
#